data_41dba835f3bb199a06652255005a1f5f
#
_entry.id   41dba835f3bb199a06652255005a1f5f
#
_cell.length_a   1.000
_cell.length_b   1.000
_cell.length_c   1.000
_cell.angle_alpha   90.00
_cell.angle_beta   90.00
_cell.angle_gamma   90.00
#
_symmetry.space_group_name_H-M   'P 1'
#
loop_
_entity.id
_entity.type
_entity.pdbx_description
1 polymer ?
#
loop_
_entity_poly.entity_id
_entity_poly.type
_entity_poly.pdbx_seq_one_letter_code
_entity_poly.pdbx_strand_id
1 'polypeptide(L)'
;MTSLRKLLPILAGVGLGAFSTAALAQQPAQAPAPPPITMKQIKPNVWAALGGAGGNVTIIVGNTSVIVVDAKQTEPGAKDLLAEIAKITPKPVKTAFITHSDGDHVNGLVAFPAGTKIIAHENNKKEQEAALAAGGRGAPPADKLPNQVVTRAKEAMTIDGVKLELYHFAPAHTSGDLIVYLPDQKVCSTGDIVVMNRADDNPNVHFEKNGSTEGWLESVKGMIALNADTYVTGHGDLATKADLQRKLDATTARRNKIAAMIKEGKTLDDIKAALPDAPAPNAPAASAAPARGAAPAAGAGAGRGGPAPLTFVETAYQELTKGARK
;
A
#
# COMPACT_ATOMS: atom_id res chain seq x y z
N MET A 1 -83.67 -38.53 -48.66
CA MET A 1 -83.61 -37.51 -47.62
C MET A 1 -82.17 -37.18 -47.33
N THR A 2 -81.73 -36.12 -47.93
CA THR A 2 -80.35 -35.76 -48.24
C THR A 2 -79.76 -34.96 -47.11
N SER A 3 -78.60 -35.41 -46.57
CA SER A 3 -77.75 -34.68 -45.61
C SER A 3 -76.59 -34.02 -46.31
N LEU A 4 -76.54 -32.69 -46.23
CA LEU A 4 -75.48 -31.87 -46.72
C LEU A 4 -74.30 -31.87 -45.75
N ARG A 5 -73.16 -32.36 -46.14
CA ARG A 5 -71.86 -32.19 -45.40
C ARG A 5 -71.22 -30.85 -45.80
N LYS A 6 -71.03 -29.96 -44.79
CA LYS A 6 -70.26 -28.74 -44.93
C LYS A 6 -68.77 -29.02 -44.64
N LEU A 7 -67.89 -28.74 -45.60
CA LEU A 7 -66.46 -28.75 -45.41
C LEU A 7 -66.02 -27.40 -44.77
N LEU A 8 -65.24 -27.44 -43.72
CA LEU A 8 -64.48 -26.28 -43.14
C LEU A 8 -63.06 -26.34 -43.66
N PRO A 9 -62.47 -25.20 -44.03
CA PRO A 9 -61.06 -25.15 -44.40
C PRO A 9 -60.17 -25.03 -43.13
N ILE A 10 -59.10 -25.81 -43.12
CA ILE A 10 -58.03 -25.75 -42.13
C ILE A 10 -57.10 -24.56 -42.45
N LEU A 11 -57.05 -23.55 -41.59
CA LEU A 11 -56.04 -22.52 -41.63
C LEU A 11 -54.78 -23.04 -40.90
N ALA A 12 -53.69 -23.21 -41.63
CA ALA A 12 -52.38 -23.49 -41.07
C ALA A 12 -51.77 -22.16 -40.58
N GLY A 13 -51.74 -21.99 -39.27
CA GLY A 13 -51.01 -20.89 -38.61
C GLY A 13 -49.52 -21.20 -38.51
N VAL A 14 -48.70 -20.45 -39.25
CA VAL A 14 -47.24 -20.45 -39.09
C VAL A 14 -46.90 -19.59 -37.88
N GLY A 15 -46.58 -20.24 -36.77
CA GLY A 15 -46.04 -19.55 -35.57
C GLY A 15 -44.59 -19.19 -35.76
N LEU A 16 -44.26 -17.90 -35.89
CA LEU A 16 -42.90 -17.40 -35.73
C LEU A 16 -42.51 -17.49 -34.24
N GLY A 17 -41.69 -18.48 -33.91
CA GLY A 17 -41.03 -18.55 -32.63
C GLY A 17 -39.92 -17.51 -32.54
N ALA A 18 -40.11 -16.44 -31.76
CA ALA A 18 -39.06 -15.52 -31.40
C ALA A 18 -38.08 -16.20 -30.39
N PHE A 19 -36.94 -16.63 -30.87
CA PHE A 19 -35.85 -17.04 -29.98
C PHE A 19 -35.27 -15.80 -29.31
N SER A 20 -35.67 -15.53 -28.06
CA SER A 20 -34.98 -14.56 -27.20
C SER A 20 -33.64 -15.15 -26.78
N THR A 21 -32.57 -14.72 -27.41
CA THR A 21 -31.21 -14.96 -26.93
C THR A 21 -30.99 -14.13 -25.66
N ALA A 22 -31.23 -14.75 -24.50
CA ALA A 22 -30.77 -14.17 -23.22
C ALA A 22 -29.26 -14.08 -23.27
N ALA A 23 -28.74 -12.88 -23.44
CA ALA A 23 -27.32 -12.59 -23.26
C ALA A 23 -26.98 -12.85 -21.77
N LEU A 24 -26.30 -13.96 -21.49
CA LEU A 24 -25.68 -14.20 -20.19
C LEU A 24 -24.66 -13.08 -19.97
N ALA A 25 -25.02 -12.09 -19.17
CA ALA A 25 -24.09 -11.08 -18.70
C ALA A 25 -22.99 -11.81 -17.94
N GLN A 26 -21.79 -11.88 -18.52
CA GLN A 26 -20.60 -12.36 -17.83
C GLN A 26 -20.40 -11.48 -16.60
N GLN A 27 -20.53 -12.05 -15.41
CA GLN A 27 -20.12 -11.39 -14.17
C GLN A 27 -18.65 -11.05 -14.31
N PRO A 28 -18.24 -9.80 -13.97
CA PRO A 28 -16.83 -9.44 -13.98
C PRO A 28 -16.06 -10.43 -13.08
N ALA A 29 -14.96 -10.95 -13.58
CA ALA A 29 -14.10 -11.87 -12.85
C ALA A 29 -13.75 -11.25 -11.50
N GLN A 30 -14.09 -11.92 -10.42
CA GLN A 30 -13.81 -11.48 -9.06
C GLN A 30 -12.30 -11.45 -8.88
N ALA A 31 -11.76 -10.34 -8.38
CA ALA A 31 -10.32 -10.22 -8.12
C ALA A 31 -9.87 -11.40 -7.22
N PRO A 32 -8.67 -11.95 -7.42
CA PRO A 32 -8.16 -13.03 -6.57
C PRO A 32 -8.22 -12.62 -5.09
N ALA A 33 -8.62 -13.54 -4.23
CA ALA A 33 -8.61 -13.31 -2.79
C ALA A 33 -7.17 -12.97 -2.35
N PRO A 34 -6.99 -12.02 -1.41
CA PRO A 34 -5.67 -11.73 -0.87
C PRO A 34 -5.07 -13.00 -0.23
N PRO A 35 -3.73 -13.13 -0.24
CA PRO A 35 -3.08 -14.25 0.44
C PRO A 35 -3.43 -14.23 1.93
N PRO A 36 -3.41 -15.38 2.63
CA PRO A 36 -3.63 -15.41 4.06
C PRO A 36 -2.56 -14.63 4.82
N ILE A 37 -2.90 -14.15 6.02
CA ILE A 37 -1.93 -13.55 6.93
C ILE A 37 -1.00 -14.65 7.47
N THR A 38 0.32 -14.43 7.36
CA THR A 38 1.34 -15.26 7.97
C THR A 38 1.89 -14.58 9.21
N MET A 39 1.62 -15.15 10.38
CA MET A 39 2.11 -14.64 11.66
C MET A 39 3.54 -15.15 11.92
N LYS A 40 4.50 -14.23 12.05
CA LYS A 40 5.91 -14.54 12.31
C LYS A 40 6.35 -13.91 13.63
N GLN A 41 6.69 -14.72 14.62
CA GLN A 41 7.26 -14.23 15.87
C GLN A 41 8.71 -13.77 15.63
N ILE A 42 9.02 -12.53 15.98
CA ILE A 42 10.36 -11.92 15.84
C ILE A 42 11.10 -11.94 17.17
N LYS A 43 10.41 -11.57 18.22
CA LYS A 43 10.91 -11.58 19.63
C LYS A 43 9.79 -12.10 20.52
N PRO A 44 10.04 -12.44 21.80
CA PRO A 44 9.01 -13.02 22.66
C PRO A 44 7.69 -12.23 22.74
N ASN A 45 7.74 -10.93 22.61
CA ASN A 45 6.58 -10.04 22.66
C ASN A 45 6.33 -9.27 21.34
N VAL A 46 7.01 -9.62 20.22
CA VAL A 46 6.89 -8.93 18.94
C VAL A 46 6.67 -9.94 17.81
N TRP A 47 5.64 -9.69 17.01
CA TRP A 47 5.30 -10.44 15.80
C TRP A 47 5.19 -9.52 14.59
N ALA A 48 5.37 -10.09 13.41
CA ALA A 48 4.97 -9.51 12.15
C ALA A 48 3.80 -10.32 11.56
N ALA A 49 2.75 -9.62 11.12
CA ALA A 49 1.66 -10.17 10.32
C ALA A 49 1.94 -9.84 8.85
N LEU A 50 2.52 -10.80 8.13
CA LEU A 50 2.91 -10.67 6.73
C LEU A 50 1.78 -11.10 5.80
N GLY A 51 1.63 -10.43 4.64
CA GLY A 51 0.58 -10.73 3.67
C GLY A 51 -0.81 -10.27 4.11
N GLY A 52 -1.85 -10.97 3.70
CA GLY A 52 -3.24 -10.52 3.87
C GLY A 52 -3.60 -9.38 2.91
N ALA A 53 -4.74 -8.71 3.16
CA ALA A 53 -5.16 -7.54 2.40
C ALA A 53 -4.44 -6.29 2.91
N GLY A 54 -3.45 -5.81 2.17
CA GLY A 54 -2.69 -4.60 2.48
C GLY A 54 -1.30 -4.85 3.07
N GLY A 55 -0.71 -3.82 3.65
CA GLY A 55 0.65 -3.83 4.17
C GLY A 55 0.89 -4.80 5.33
N ASN A 56 2.14 -5.07 5.62
CA ASN A 56 2.54 -5.82 6.81
C ASN A 56 2.22 -5.03 8.08
N VAL A 57 2.02 -5.73 9.19
CA VAL A 57 1.72 -5.11 10.48
C VAL A 57 2.68 -5.64 11.54
N THR A 58 3.29 -4.74 12.32
CA THR A 58 4.01 -5.14 13.53
C THR A 58 3.06 -5.19 14.71
N ILE A 59 3.13 -6.26 15.50
CA ILE A 59 2.31 -6.50 16.67
C ILE A 59 3.22 -6.58 17.89
N ILE A 60 2.95 -5.78 18.91
CA ILE A 60 3.75 -5.73 20.13
C ILE A 60 2.82 -5.96 21.31
N VAL A 61 3.07 -7.01 22.07
CA VAL A 61 2.30 -7.33 23.27
C VAL A 61 2.94 -6.63 24.47
N GLY A 62 2.23 -5.62 24.99
CA GLY A 62 2.59 -4.91 26.20
C GLY A 62 2.13 -5.62 27.48
N ASN A 63 2.16 -4.92 28.61
CA ASN A 63 1.76 -5.49 29.91
C ASN A 63 0.27 -5.81 29.99
N THR A 64 -0.60 -4.95 29.46
CA THR A 64 -2.07 -5.04 29.57
C THR A 64 -2.80 -4.93 28.22
N SER A 65 -2.11 -4.54 27.17
CA SER A 65 -2.68 -4.27 25.85
C SER A 65 -1.73 -4.64 24.72
N VAL A 66 -2.24 -4.57 23.49
CA VAL A 66 -1.47 -4.74 22.26
C VAL A 66 -1.30 -3.38 21.59
N ILE A 67 -0.09 -3.15 21.10
CA ILE A 67 0.27 -2.04 20.23
C ILE A 67 0.44 -2.64 18.83
N VAL A 68 -0.06 -1.98 17.80
CA VAL A 68 0.18 -2.36 16.40
C VAL A 68 0.82 -1.22 15.63
N VAL A 69 1.54 -1.56 14.57
CA VAL A 69 2.02 -0.59 13.58
C VAL A 69 1.39 -0.98 12.25
N ASP A 70 0.55 -0.08 11.72
CA ASP A 70 -0.35 -0.21 10.58
C ASP A 70 -1.60 -1.09 10.81
N ALA A 71 -2.56 -1.04 9.86
CA ALA A 71 -3.92 -1.52 10.10
C ALA A 71 -4.55 -2.33 8.96
N LYS A 72 -3.81 -2.72 7.92
CA LYS A 72 -4.35 -3.36 6.71
C LYS A 72 -5.19 -2.44 5.81
N GLN A 73 -5.59 -2.96 4.66
CA GLN A 73 -6.30 -2.21 3.60
C GLN A 73 -7.80 -2.17 3.76
N THR A 74 -8.40 -3.20 4.33
CA THR A 74 -9.84 -3.37 4.35
C THR A 74 -10.34 -3.76 5.74
N GLU A 75 -11.62 -3.47 6.01
CA GLU A 75 -12.25 -3.91 7.25
C GLU A 75 -12.19 -5.43 7.45
N PRO A 76 -12.50 -6.29 6.46
CA PRO A 76 -12.30 -7.73 6.59
C PRO A 76 -10.85 -8.11 6.90
N GLY A 77 -9.87 -7.54 6.16
CA GLY A 77 -8.46 -7.83 6.40
C GLY A 77 -7.97 -7.42 7.79
N ALA A 78 -8.50 -6.32 8.33
CA ALA A 78 -8.22 -5.92 9.71
C ALA A 78 -8.91 -6.82 10.74
N LYS A 79 -10.13 -7.31 10.46
CA LYS A 79 -10.80 -8.32 11.32
C LYS A 79 -10.01 -9.62 11.35
N ASP A 80 -9.47 -10.06 10.22
CA ASP A 80 -8.58 -11.23 10.15
C ASP A 80 -7.31 -11.00 10.98
N LEU A 81 -6.69 -9.82 10.88
CA LEU A 81 -5.55 -9.44 11.72
C LEU A 81 -5.89 -9.50 13.22
N LEU A 82 -7.01 -8.92 13.63
CA LEU A 82 -7.45 -8.94 15.03
C LEU A 82 -7.73 -10.36 15.52
N ALA A 83 -8.27 -11.23 14.67
CA ALA A 83 -8.47 -12.64 14.96
C ALA A 83 -7.14 -13.39 15.14
N GLU A 84 -6.13 -13.09 14.32
CA GLU A 84 -4.78 -13.66 14.49
C GLU A 84 -4.12 -13.17 15.78
N ILE A 85 -4.27 -11.89 16.14
CA ILE A 85 -3.78 -11.33 17.41
C ILE A 85 -4.44 -12.04 18.61
N ALA A 86 -5.75 -12.31 18.53
CA ALA A 86 -6.48 -12.98 19.61
C ALA A 86 -6.00 -14.43 19.88
N LYS A 87 -5.38 -15.09 18.89
CA LYS A 87 -4.74 -16.41 19.09
C LYS A 87 -3.43 -16.31 19.89
N ILE A 88 -2.77 -15.14 19.87
CA ILE A 88 -1.50 -14.90 20.58
C ILE A 88 -1.76 -14.45 22.01
N THR A 89 -2.75 -13.57 22.23
CA THR A 89 -3.01 -12.95 23.52
C THR A 89 -4.47 -12.50 23.65
N PRO A 90 -5.09 -12.63 24.85
CA PRO A 90 -6.42 -12.07 25.10
C PRO A 90 -6.42 -10.54 25.33
N LYS A 91 -5.24 -9.90 25.33
CA LYS A 91 -5.12 -8.46 25.57
C LYS A 91 -5.71 -7.66 24.42
N PRO A 92 -6.46 -6.58 24.68
CA PRO A 92 -7.08 -5.77 23.64
C PRO A 92 -6.04 -4.89 22.90
N VAL A 93 -6.26 -4.63 21.62
CA VAL A 93 -5.52 -3.60 20.88
C VAL A 93 -5.98 -2.22 21.37
N LYS A 94 -5.06 -1.41 21.91
CA LYS A 94 -5.34 -0.06 22.43
C LYS A 94 -4.56 1.04 21.72
N THR A 95 -3.48 0.72 21.02
CA THR A 95 -2.65 1.71 20.32
C THR A 95 -2.31 1.22 18.93
N ALA A 96 -2.46 2.09 17.95
CA ALA A 96 -2.03 1.90 16.57
C ALA A 96 -1.09 3.04 16.18
N PHE A 97 0.12 2.73 15.75
CA PHE A 97 0.97 3.64 15.02
C PHE A 97 0.69 3.47 13.52
N ILE A 98 0.64 4.56 12.78
CA ILE A 98 0.43 4.55 11.33
C ILE A 98 1.67 5.12 10.68
N THR A 99 2.32 4.27 9.86
CA THR A 99 3.58 4.63 9.23
C THR A 99 3.41 5.72 8.18
N HIS A 100 2.38 5.64 7.33
CA HIS A 100 2.09 6.62 6.28
C HIS A 100 0.61 6.58 5.88
N SER A 101 0.18 7.43 4.95
CA SER A 101 -1.24 7.69 4.64
C SER A 101 -1.85 6.78 3.57
N ASP A 102 -1.16 5.75 3.08
CA ASP A 102 -1.69 4.89 2.03
C ASP A 102 -2.81 3.99 2.54
N GLY A 103 -3.84 3.84 1.70
CA GLY A 103 -5.07 3.15 2.08
C GLY A 103 -4.87 1.71 2.54
N ASP A 104 -3.84 1.04 2.04
CA ASP A 104 -3.51 -0.33 2.42
C ASP A 104 -2.78 -0.45 3.76
N HIS A 105 -2.50 0.68 4.42
CA HIS A 105 -1.98 0.77 5.79
C HIS A 105 -2.97 1.36 6.78
N VAL A 106 -3.98 2.15 6.31
CA VAL A 106 -4.86 2.91 7.20
C VAL A 106 -6.32 2.48 7.17
N ASN A 107 -6.84 1.96 6.03
CA ASN A 107 -8.28 1.76 5.86
C ASN A 107 -8.88 0.68 6.76
N GLY A 108 -8.06 -0.27 7.22
CA GLY A 108 -8.47 -1.27 8.19
C GLY A 108 -8.74 -0.73 9.59
N LEU A 109 -8.34 0.51 9.90
CA LEU A 109 -8.63 1.16 11.20
C LEU A 109 -10.12 1.17 11.54
N VAL A 110 -11.00 1.10 10.55
CA VAL A 110 -12.45 1.01 10.75
C VAL A 110 -12.86 -0.19 11.62
N ALA A 111 -12.11 -1.30 11.56
CA ALA A 111 -12.37 -2.49 12.38
C ALA A 111 -11.78 -2.41 13.80
N PHE A 112 -10.93 -1.44 14.09
CA PHE A 112 -10.27 -1.36 15.38
C PHE A 112 -11.23 -0.89 16.47
N PRO A 113 -11.06 -1.34 17.73
CA PRO A 113 -11.92 -0.97 18.85
C PRO A 113 -12.11 0.55 18.96
N ALA A 114 -13.29 0.97 19.40
CA ALA A 114 -13.52 2.36 19.74
C ALA A 114 -12.55 2.80 20.86
N GLY A 115 -12.04 4.04 20.76
CA GLY A 115 -11.07 4.56 21.72
C GLY A 115 -9.63 4.08 21.50
N THR A 116 -9.35 3.33 20.42
CA THR A 116 -7.96 3.05 20.02
C THR A 116 -7.21 4.37 19.84
N LYS A 117 -6.04 4.48 20.48
CA LYS A 117 -5.12 5.60 20.29
C LYS A 117 -4.42 5.44 18.95
N ILE A 118 -4.63 6.36 18.04
CA ILE A 118 -4.06 6.34 16.68
C ILE A 118 -3.00 7.44 16.60
N ILE A 119 -1.75 7.04 16.39
CA ILE A 119 -0.58 7.93 16.42
C ILE A 119 0.07 7.90 15.04
N ALA A 120 0.31 9.07 14.45
CA ALA A 120 0.98 9.23 13.16
C ALA A 120 1.81 10.52 13.13
N HIS A 121 2.65 10.66 12.11
CA HIS A 121 3.27 11.95 11.81
C HIS A 121 2.22 12.99 11.41
N GLU A 122 2.44 14.28 11.74
CA GLU A 122 1.45 15.33 11.44
C GLU A 122 1.10 15.44 9.94
N ASN A 123 2.08 15.23 9.04
CA ASN A 123 1.84 15.27 7.60
C ASN A 123 0.99 14.08 7.14
N ASN A 124 1.20 12.90 7.71
CA ASN A 124 0.34 11.73 7.46
C ASN A 124 -1.13 12.06 7.81
N LYS A 125 -1.38 12.68 8.98
CA LYS A 125 -2.72 13.11 9.36
C LYS A 125 -3.30 14.10 8.34
N LYS A 126 -2.54 15.13 7.93
CA LYS A 126 -2.97 16.12 6.92
C LYS A 126 -3.32 15.46 5.59
N GLU A 127 -2.54 14.45 5.16
CA GLU A 127 -2.81 13.70 3.93
C GLU A 127 -4.11 12.88 4.03
N GLN A 128 -4.36 12.23 5.16
CA GLN A 128 -5.62 11.51 5.40
C GLN A 128 -6.83 12.46 5.47
N GLU A 129 -6.70 13.60 6.14
CA GLU A 129 -7.75 14.64 6.20
C GLU A 129 -8.07 15.19 4.81
N ALA A 130 -7.05 15.46 3.99
CA ALA A 130 -7.22 15.91 2.61
C ALA A 130 -7.89 14.85 1.73
N ALA A 131 -7.52 13.58 1.88
CA ALA A 131 -8.15 12.48 1.16
C ALA A 131 -9.62 12.31 1.55
N LEU A 132 -9.95 12.43 2.84
CA LEU A 132 -11.32 12.38 3.35
C LEU A 132 -12.16 13.57 2.82
N ALA A 133 -11.62 14.78 2.87
CA ALA A 133 -12.28 15.98 2.37
C ALA A 133 -12.56 15.94 0.85
N ALA A 134 -11.69 15.27 0.09
CA ALA A 134 -11.88 15.05 -1.34
C ALA A 134 -12.93 13.96 -1.65
N GLY A 135 -13.63 13.41 -0.66
CA GLY A 135 -14.57 12.30 -0.82
C GLY A 135 -13.88 11.01 -1.26
N GLY A 136 -12.57 10.92 -0.99
CA GLY A 136 -11.68 9.89 -1.51
C GLY A 136 -12.02 8.51 -0.97
N ARG A 137 -12.15 7.56 -1.89
CA ARG A 137 -12.06 6.14 -1.56
C ARG A 137 -10.64 5.90 -1.05
N GLY A 138 -10.51 5.43 0.19
CA GLY A 138 -9.20 5.07 0.73
C GLY A 138 -8.71 5.96 1.87
N ALA A 139 -9.54 6.87 2.39
CA ALA A 139 -9.31 7.48 3.69
C ALA A 139 -10.16 6.76 4.75
N PRO A 140 -9.65 6.56 5.96
CA PRO A 140 -10.47 6.07 7.06
C PRO A 140 -11.55 7.11 7.40
N PRO A 141 -12.67 6.72 8.05
CA PRO A 141 -13.66 7.67 8.50
C PRO A 141 -13.08 8.64 9.55
N ALA A 142 -13.71 9.79 9.72
CA ALA A 142 -13.19 10.90 10.54
C ALA A 142 -12.83 10.50 12.00
N ASP A 143 -13.59 9.58 12.59
CA ASP A 143 -13.34 9.06 13.95
C ASP A 143 -12.16 8.08 14.03
N LYS A 144 -11.58 7.72 12.89
CA LYS A 144 -10.39 6.85 12.75
C LYS A 144 -9.16 7.60 12.24
N LEU A 145 -9.24 8.90 12.09
CA LEU A 145 -8.06 9.73 11.82
C LEU A 145 -7.11 9.75 13.03
N PRO A 146 -5.80 10.00 12.83
CA PRO A 146 -4.86 10.09 13.93
C PRO A 146 -5.32 11.10 15.00
N ASN A 147 -5.46 10.62 16.23
CA ASN A 147 -5.88 11.43 17.39
C ASN A 147 -4.70 11.90 18.25
N GLN A 148 -3.48 11.47 17.93
CA GLN A 148 -2.23 12.01 18.41
C GLN A 148 -1.24 12.12 17.25
N VAL A 149 -0.47 13.22 17.21
CA VAL A 149 0.54 13.44 16.15
C VAL A 149 1.94 13.57 16.72
N VAL A 150 2.91 13.09 15.94
CA VAL A 150 4.35 13.29 16.12
C VAL A 150 4.76 14.43 15.18
N THR A 151 5.50 15.40 15.72
CA THR A 151 5.96 16.59 14.97
C THR A 151 7.47 16.74 14.98
N ARG A 152 8.16 15.91 15.76
CA ARG A 152 9.62 15.98 15.93
C ARG A 152 10.29 14.91 15.06
N ALA A 153 11.50 15.19 14.61
CA ALA A 153 12.32 14.23 13.88
C ALA A 153 12.62 12.96 14.70
N LYS A 154 12.67 13.10 16.03
CA LYS A 154 12.75 11.97 16.99
C LYS A 154 11.88 12.23 18.19
N GLU A 155 11.11 11.22 18.59
CA GLU A 155 10.34 11.21 19.84
C GLU A 155 10.48 9.84 20.53
N ALA A 156 10.78 9.84 21.82
CA ALA A 156 10.83 8.62 22.61
C ALA A 156 9.63 8.56 23.58
N MET A 157 9.04 7.38 23.71
CA MET A 157 7.91 7.15 24.62
C MET A 157 7.93 5.74 25.18
N THR A 158 7.20 5.56 26.29
CA THR A 158 6.91 4.24 26.82
C THR A 158 5.41 4.05 26.87
N ILE A 159 4.91 3.01 26.21
CA ILE A 159 3.49 2.65 26.21
C ILE A 159 3.36 1.24 26.74
N ASP A 160 2.56 1.08 27.81
CA ASP A 160 2.24 -0.22 28.39
C ASP A 160 3.48 -1.10 28.68
N GLY A 161 4.54 -0.47 29.16
CA GLY A 161 5.82 -1.11 29.49
C GLY A 161 6.79 -1.32 28.31
N VAL A 162 6.38 -0.94 27.10
CA VAL A 162 7.21 -1.04 25.90
C VAL A 162 7.86 0.30 25.60
N LYS A 163 9.19 0.32 25.49
CA LYS A 163 9.95 1.50 25.03
C LYS A 163 9.89 1.57 23.51
N LEU A 164 9.61 2.76 22.99
CA LEU A 164 9.48 3.07 21.56
C LEU A 164 10.27 4.33 21.25
N GLU A 165 10.95 4.33 20.14
CA GLU A 165 11.52 5.52 19.53
C GLU A 165 10.88 5.71 18.16
N LEU A 166 10.31 6.88 17.94
CA LEU A 166 9.65 7.26 16.70
C LEU A 166 10.59 8.19 15.93
N TYR A 167 10.74 7.95 14.63
CA TYR A 167 11.60 8.75 13.78
C TYR A 167 10.84 9.20 12.53
N HIS A 168 11.08 10.44 12.17
CA HIS A 168 10.82 11.00 10.85
C HIS A 168 12.13 11.64 10.39
N PHE A 169 12.93 10.94 9.60
CA PHE A 169 14.23 11.45 9.15
C PHE A 169 14.05 12.50 8.05
N ALA A 170 13.24 12.18 7.04
CA ALA A 170 12.88 13.06 5.93
C ALA A 170 11.65 12.52 5.22
N PRO A 171 10.91 13.34 4.42
CA PRO A 171 9.96 12.84 3.44
C PRO A 171 10.61 11.81 2.53
N ALA A 172 10.08 10.59 2.47
CA ALA A 172 10.66 9.47 1.72
C ALA A 172 9.66 8.83 0.77
N HIS A 173 8.85 7.85 1.24
CA HIS A 173 7.75 7.29 0.48
C HIS A 173 6.61 8.31 0.34
N THR A 174 6.23 8.95 1.44
CA THR A 174 5.32 10.10 1.52
C THR A 174 5.97 11.25 2.29
N SER A 175 5.27 12.35 2.52
CA SER A 175 5.75 13.43 3.39
C SER A 175 5.59 13.13 4.88
N GLY A 176 4.83 12.10 5.23
CA GLY A 176 4.42 11.81 6.60
C GLY A 176 4.90 10.47 7.13
N ASP A 177 5.99 9.92 6.59
CA ASP A 177 6.50 8.61 7.00
C ASP A 177 6.96 8.60 8.45
N LEU A 178 6.46 7.64 9.23
CA LEU A 178 6.81 7.41 10.62
C LEU A 178 7.47 6.04 10.78
N ILE A 179 8.70 6.02 11.27
CA ILE A 179 9.46 4.83 11.58
C ILE A 179 9.27 4.53 13.07
N VAL A 180 8.90 3.30 13.40
CA VAL A 180 8.71 2.85 14.79
C VAL A 180 9.82 1.87 15.15
N TYR A 181 10.72 2.27 16.05
CA TYR A 181 11.83 1.47 16.52
C TYR A 181 11.63 1.01 17.97
N LEU A 182 11.85 -0.26 18.21
CA LEU A 182 11.83 -0.89 19.53
C LEU A 182 13.27 -1.17 19.98
N PRO A 183 13.90 -0.28 20.76
CA PRO A 183 15.33 -0.39 21.09
C PRO A 183 15.68 -1.65 21.88
N ASP A 184 14.84 -2.05 22.83
CA ASP A 184 15.08 -3.23 23.66
C ASP A 184 14.94 -4.54 22.87
N GLN A 185 14.09 -4.58 21.84
CA GLN A 185 13.88 -5.73 20.94
C GLN A 185 14.75 -5.68 19.68
N LYS A 186 15.33 -4.52 19.36
CA LYS A 186 16.09 -4.25 18.13
C LYS A 186 15.28 -4.53 16.88
N VAL A 187 13.99 -4.16 16.87
CA VAL A 187 13.05 -4.30 15.76
C VAL A 187 12.63 -2.92 15.28
N CYS A 188 12.64 -2.72 13.97
CA CYS A 188 12.27 -1.47 13.33
C CYS A 188 11.14 -1.71 12.31
N SER A 189 10.01 -1.01 12.46
CA SER A 189 8.93 -0.98 11.45
C SER A 189 9.18 0.19 10.52
N THR A 190 9.25 -0.08 9.21
CA THR A 190 9.71 0.89 8.21
C THR A 190 8.58 1.50 7.39
N GLY A 191 7.37 0.92 7.43
CA GLY A 191 6.37 1.22 6.41
C GLY A 191 6.93 0.99 5.00
N ASP A 192 6.40 1.69 4.03
CA ASP A 192 6.76 1.55 2.62
C ASP A 192 8.03 2.29 2.22
N ILE A 193 8.75 2.91 3.19
CA ILE A 193 10.13 3.33 2.94
C ILE A 193 10.95 2.11 2.48
N VAL A 194 10.68 0.92 3.07
CA VAL A 194 11.30 -0.33 2.64
C VAL A 194 10.24 -1.36 2.33
N VAL A 195 10.25 -1.87 1.10
CA VAL A 195 9.41 -2.99 0.64
C VAL A 195 10.29 -4.10 0.08
N MET A 196 9.89 -5.37 0.26
CA MET A 196 10.63 -6.55 -0.18
C MET A 196 9.87 -7.40 -1.21
N ASN A 197 8.78 -6.89 -1.76
CA ASN A 197 7.96 -7.56 -2.77
C ASN A 197 8.18 -7.04 -4.20
N ARG A 198 9.21 -6.22 -4.42
CA ARG A 198 9.56 -5.69 -5.74
C ARG A 198 10.69 -6.49 -6.38
N ALA A 199 10.65 -6.61 -7.71
CA ALA A 199 11.69 -7.28 -8.48
C ALA A 199 12.99 -6.46 -8.55
N ASP A 200 12.93 -5.17 -8.25
CA ASP A 200 14.08 -4.26 -8.19
C ASP A 200 14.28 -3.69 -6.78
N ASP A 201 15.41 -3.05 -6.57
CA ASP A 201 15.74 -2.39 -5.30
C ASP A 201 15.27 -0.93 -5.22
N ASN A 202 14.57 -0.43 -6.27
CA ASN A 202 14.10 0.95 -6.27
C ASN A 202 13.00 1.17 -5.25
N PRO A 203 13.00 2.32 -4.57
CA PRO A 203 11.90 2.69 -3.71
C PRO A 203 10.64 3.02 -4.51
N ASN A 204 9.49 2.83 -3.89
CA ASN A 204 8.24 3.44 -4.32
C ASN A 204 8.15 4.83 -3.65
N VAL A 205 8.14 5.89 -4.44
CA VAL A 205 8.09 7.27 -3.92
C VAL A 205 6.83 7.95 -4.46
N HIS A 206 5.95 8.33 -3.57
CA HIS A 206 4.73 9.06 -3.89
C HIS A 206 5.01 10.56 -4.00
N PHE A 207 5.51 10.98 -5.17
CA PHE A 207 5.83 12.38 -5.42
C PHE A 207 4.62 13.30 -5.25
N GLU A 208 3.42 12.83 -5.56
CA GLU A 208 2.16 13.54 -5.36
C GLU A 208 1.79 13.75 -3.88
N LYS A 209 2.38 12.96 -2.98
CA LYS A 209 2.32 13.11 -1.53
C LYS A 209 3.62 13.71 -0.95
N ASN A 210 4.36 14.44 -1.77
CA ASN A 210 5.63 15.06 -1.40
C ASN A 210 6.69 14.08 -0.85
N GLY A 211 6.63 12.82 -1.27
CA GLY A 211 7.71 11.85 -1.09
C GLY A 211 8.93 12.27 -1.93
N SER A 212 10.12 11.82 -1.56
CA SER A 212 11.39 12.26 -2.15
C SER A 212 12.39 11.12 -2.26
N THR A 213 13.07 11.01 -3.41
CA THR A 213 14.17 10.05 -3.59
C THR A 213 15.38 10.41 -2.75
N GLU A 214 15.67 11.70 -2.54
CA GLU A 214 16.73 12.17 -1.62
C GLU A 214 16.38 11.84 -0.17
N GLY A 215 15.16 12.18 0.26
CA GLY A 215 14.70 11.90 1.61
C GLY A 215 14.61 10.40 1.88
N TRP A 216 14.34 9.58 0.85
CA TRP A 216 14.42 8.12 0.98
C TRP A 216 15.85 7.67 1.32
N LEU A 217 16.88 8.20 0.62
CA LEU A 217 18.28 7.90 0.93
C LEU A 217 18.63 8.30 2.37
N GLU A 218 18.18 9.47 2.82
CA GLU A 218 18.39 9.95 4.18
C GLU A 218 17.71 9.05 5.21
N SER A 219 16.45 8.69 4.98
CA SER A 219 15.67 7.83 5.87
C SER A 219 16.27 6.43 6.00
N VAL A 220 16.71 5.82 4.90
CA VAL A 220 17.35 4.49 4.95
C VAL A 220 18.70 4.56 5.64
N LYS A 221 19.52 5.58 5.41
CA LYS A 221 20.76 5.80 6.18
C LYS A 221 20.48 5.94 7.68
N GLY A 222 19.45 6.71 8.03
CA GLY A 222 19.01 6.87 9.42
C GLY A 222 18.62 5.53 10.05
N MET A 223 17.80 4.71 9.36
CA MET A 223 17.42 3.37 9.83
C MET A 223 18.63 2.42 9.98
N ILE A 224 19.59 2.44 9.05
CA ILE A 224 20.82 1.65 9.13
C ILE A 224 21.65 2.03 10.35
N ALA A 225 21.63 3.31 10.75
CA ALA A 225 22.34 3.79 11.94
C ALA A 225 21.67 3.36 13.26
N LEU A 226 20.39 2.97 13.24
CA LEU A 226 19.73 2.37 14.39
C LEU A 226 20.35 0.99 14.69
N ASN A 227 20.36 0.59 15.95
CA ASN A 227 20.86 -0.73 16.36
C ASN A 227 19.75 -1.80 16.19
N ALA A 228 19.13 -1.89 15.00
CA ALA A 228 18.10 -2.86 14.69
C ALA A 228 18.69 -4.12 14.03
N ASP A 229 18.20 -5.28 14.45
CA ASP A 229 18.56 -6.58 13.86
C ASP A 229 17.55 -7.01 12.78
N THR A 230 16.29 -6.58 12.92
CA THR A 230 15.18 -6.97 12.05
C THR A 230 14.35 -5.75 11.68
N TYR A 231 14.00 -5.65 10.41
CA TYR A 231 13.12 -4.63 9.88
C TYR A 231 11.83 -5.25 9.38
N VAL A 232 10.70 -4.80 9.93
CA VAL A 232 9.37 -5.13 9.40
C VAL A 232 9.07 -4.14 8.30
N THR A 233 9.10 -4.61 7.08
CA THR A 233 8.91 -3.83 5.86
C THR A 233 7.43 -3.61 5.59
N GLY A 234 7.07 -2.60 4.82
CA GLY A 234 5.66 -2.36 4.48
C GLY A 234 5.05 -3.52 3.69
N HIS A 235 5.80 -4.14 2.79
CA HIS A 235 5.35 -5.29 1.99
C HIS A 235 6.46 -6.32 1.79
N GLY A 236 6.06 -7.58 1.60
CA GLY A 236 6.97 -8.69 1.38
C GLY A 236 7.56 -9.22 2.68
N ASP A 237 8.75 -9.80 2.61
CA ASP A 237 9.41 -10.42 3.75
C ASP A 237 10.05 -9.39 4.70
N LEU A 238 10.45 -9.87 5.88
CA LEU A 238 11.31 -9.11 6.79
C LEU A 238 12.65 -8.82 6.12
N ALA A 239 13.24 -7.67 6.46
CA ALA A 239 14.56 -7.31 5.98
C ALA A 239 15.60 -7.28 7.11
N THR A 240 16.85 -7.39 6.70
CA THR A 240 18.05 -7.25 7.53
C THR A 240 18.72 -5.90 7.25
N LYS A 241 19.68 -5.53 8.09
CA LYS A 241 20.53 -4.34 7.83
C LYS A 241 21.29 -4.45 6.50
N ALA A 242 21.70 -5.67 6.11
CA ALA A 242 22.37 -5.90 4.84
C ALA A 242 21.42 -5.66 3.64
N ASP A 243 20.14 -6.00 3.76
CA ASP A 243 19.15 -5.71 2.73
C ASP A 243 18.94 -4.21 2.55
N LEU A 244 18.86 -3.46 3.65
CA LEU A 244 18.74 -2.00 3.61
C LEU A 244 19.97 -1.38 2.96
N GLN A 245 21.18 -1.86 3.31
CA GLN A 245 22.43 -1.36 2.73
C GLN A 245 22.47 -1.63 1.21
N ARG A 246 22.13 -2.85 0.78
CA ARG A 246 22.05 -3.20 -0.64
C ARG A 246 21.07 -2.28 -1.40
N LYS A 247 19.87 -2.06 -0.85
CA LYS A 247 18.88 -1.14 -1.45
C LYS A 247 19.41 0.30 -1.51
N LEU A 248 20.05 0.77 -0.44
CA LEU A 248 20.66 2.10 -0.38
C LEU A 248 21.71 2.28 -1.46
N ASP A 249 22.62 1.31 -1.60
CA ASP A 249 23.69 1.35 -2.58
C ASP A 249 23.16 1.35 -4.02
N ALA A 250 22.21 0.46 -4.31
CA ALA A 250 21.58 0.35 -5.63
C ALA A 250 20.82 1.64 -6.01
N THR A 251 20.02 2.17 -5.09
CA THR A 251 19.25 3.41 -5.31
C THR A 251 20.17 4.61 -5.47
N THR A 252 21.24 4.71 -4.64
CA THR A 252 22.25 5.78 -4.75
C THR A 252 22.93 5.73 -6.11
N ALA A 253 23.39 4.56 -6.55
CA ALA A 253 24.05 4.39 -7.83
C ALA A 253 23.13 4.79 -8.99
N ARG A 254 21.85 4.36 -8.95
CA ARG A 254 20.86 4.70 -9.97
C ARG A 254 20.58 6.20 -10.03
N ARG A 255 20.35 6.84 -8.89
CA ARG A 255 20.12 8.30 -8.81
C ARG A 255 21.32 9.10 -9.31
N ASN A 256 22.53 8.69 -8.96
CA ASN A 256 23.76 9.31 -9.45
C ASN A 256 23.90 9.18 -10.99
N LYS A 257 23.53 8.03 -11.55
CA LYS A 257 23.52 7.82 -12.99
C LYS A 257 22.52 8.74 -13.71
N ILE A 258 21.31 8.90 -13.14
CA ILE A 258 20.32 9.86 -13.64
C ILE A 258 20.91 11.28 -13.60
N ALA A 259 21.54 11.69 -12.49
CA ALA A 259 22.16 13.01 -12.35
C ALA A 259 23.29 13.25 -13.40
N ALA A 260 24.12 12.24 -13.67
CA ALA A 260 25.16 12.31 -14.69
C ALA A 260 24.56 12.50 -16.09
N MET A 261 23.54 11.73 -16.44
CA MET A 261 22.84 11.83 -17.73
C MET A 261 22.17 13.20 -17.92
N ILE A 262 21.56 13.76 -16.86
CA ILE A 262 21.02 15.13 -16.89
C ILE A 262 22.13 16.14 -17.18
N LYS A 263 23.29 16.00 -16.52
CA LYS A 263 24.47 16.87 -16.77
C LYS A 263 24.99 16.77 -18.20
N GLU A 264 24.85 15.61 -18.84
CA GLU A 264 25.17 15.38 -20.26
C GLU A 264 24.10 15.93 -21.23
N GLY A 265 23.03 16.55 -20.72
CA GLY A 265 21.95 17.10 -21.54
C GLY A 265 20.95 16.07 -22.04
N LYS A 266 20.92 14.86 -21.47
CA LYS A 266 19.94 13.84 -21.84
C LYS A 266 18.54 14.23 -21.40
N THR A 267 17.56 13.94 -22.24
CA THR A 267 16.14 14.14 -21.94
C THR A 267 15.62 13.08 -20.97
N LEU A 268 14.44 13.30 -20.37
CA LEU A 268 13.79 12.30 -19.54
C LEU A 268 13.54 11.00 -20.33
N ASP A 269 13.15 11.08 -21.60
CA ASP A 269 12.89 9.90 -22.44
C ASP A 269 14.18 9.12 -22.71
N ASP A 270 15.31 9.78 -22.96
CA ASP A 270 16.62 9.12 -23.07
C ASP A 270 16.98 8.36 -21.79
N ILE A 271 16.71 8.98 -20.64
CA ILE A 271 17.03 8.40 -19.34
C ILE A 271 16.13 7.20 -19.05
N LYS A 272 14.82 7.30 -19.32
CA LYS A 272 13.85 6.18 -19.18
C LYS A 272 14.22 5.00 -20.10
N ALA A 273 14.68 5.27 -21.30
CA ALA A 273 15.14 4.23 -22.23
C ALA A 273 16.39 3.51 -21.73
N ALA A 274 17.33 4.25 -21.12
CA ALA A 274 18.60 3.71 -20.60
C ALA A 274 18.46 3.04 -19.22
N LEU A 275 17.50 3.48 -18.42
CA LEU A 275 17.28 3.05 -17.04
C LEU A 275 15.78 2.75 -16.83
N PRO A 276 15.22 1.73 -17.51
CA PRO A 276 13.80 1.42 -17.34
C PRO A 276 13.50 1.03 -15.88
N ASP A 277 12.36 1.51 -15.36
CA ASP A 277 11.84 1.06 -14.07
C ASP A 277 11.24 -0.35 -14.20
N ALA A 278 11.41 -1.18 -13.19
CA ALA A 278 10.73 -2.46 -13.13
C ALA A 278 9.20 -2.24 -13.05
N PRO A 279 8.40 -3.16 -13.63
CA PRO A 279 6.95 -3.11 -13.48
C PRO A 279 6.55 -3.08 -12.00
N ALA A 280 5.52 -2.30 -11.67
CA ALA A 280 4.96 -2.33 -10.33
C ALA A 280 4.53 -3.76 -9.96
N PRO A 281 4.70 -4.20 -8.69
CA PRO A 281 4.12 -5.46 -8.24
C PRO A 281 2.62 -5.43 -8.55
N ASN A 282 2.08 -6.46 -9.16
CA ASN A 282 0.69 -6.54 -9.64
C ASN A 282 0.31 -5.69 -10.88
N ALA A 283 1.26 -5.10 -11.60
CA ALA A 283 0.96 -4.61 -12.94
C ALA A 283 0.52 -5.81 -13.81
N PRO A 284 -0.61 -5.71 -14.54
CA PRO A 284 -0.97 -6.76 -15.49
C PRO A 284 0.19 -6.93 -16.47
N ALA A 285 0.58 -8.19 -16.74
CA ALA A 285 1.61 -8.48 -17.72
C ALA A 285 1.27 -7.69 -18.99
N ALA A 286 2.26 -6.96 -19.54
CA ALA A 286 2.07 -6.20 -20.75
C ALA A 286 1.58 -7.17 -21.85
N SER A 287 0.27 -7.20 -22.09
CA SER A 287 -0.27 -7.94 -23.21
C SER A 287 0.27 -7.29 -24.48
N ALA A 288 0.82 -8.10 -25.37
CA ALA A 288 1.18 -7.67 -26.71
C ALA A 288 0.07 -6.77 -27.26
N ALA A 289 0.44 -5.64 -27.87
CA ALA A 289 -0.46 -4.58 -28.28
C ALA A 289 -1.76 -5.14 -28.89
N PRO A 290 -2.95 -4.72 -28.38
CA PRO A 290 -4.21 -5.19 -28.96
C PRO A 290 -4.35 -4.61 -30.36
N ALA A 291 -4.76 -5.45 -31.28
CA ALA A 291 -5.19 -5.03 -32.62
C ALA A 291 -6.25 -3.93 -32.48
N ARG A 292 -6.16 -2.89 -33.31
CA ARG A 292 -7.07 -1.75 -33.33
C ARG A 292 -8.53 -2.21 -33.32
N GLY A 293 -9.27 -1.83 -32.24
CA GLY A 293 -10.71 -1.98 -32.20
C GLY A 293 -11.37 -2.48 -30.95
N ALA A 294 -10.64 -2.82 -29.89
CA ALA A 294 -11.26 -3.26 -28.61
C ALA A 294 -11.24 -2.13 -27.58
N ALA A 295 -12.42 -1.80 -27.04
CA ALA A 295 -12.56 -0.89 -25.91
C ALA A 295 -11.79 -1.44 -24.69
N PRO A 296 -11.15 -0.60 -23.87
CA PRO A 296 -10.39 -1.07 -22.71
C PRO A 296 -11.31 -1.77 -21.71
N ALA A 297 -10.98 -3.02 -21.39
CA ALA A 297 -11.63 -3.75 -20.31
C ALA A 297 -11.32 -3.04 -18.99
N ALA A 298 -12.37 -2.55 -18.32
CA ALA A 298 -12.29 -2.04 -16.93
C ALA A 298 -12.01 -3.22 -16.00
N GLY A 299 -10.76 -3.35 -15.55
CA GLY A 299 -10.34 -4.41 -14.65
C GLY A 299 -9.23 -3.99 -13.72
N ALA A 300 -9.53 -4.02 -12.43
CA ALA A 300 -8.66 -3.98 -11.26
C ALA A 300 -7.75 -2.73 -11.10
N GLY A 301 -8.09 -1.86 -10.17
CA GLY A 301 -7.27 -0.73 -9.74
C GLY A 301 -7.75 0.65 -10.15
N ALA A 302 -8.95 0.80 -10.71
CA ALA A 302 -9.55 2.10 -11.00
C ALA A 302 -10.06 2.77 -9.70
N GLY A 303 -9.17 3.43 -8.99
CA GLY A 303 -9.49 4.17 -7.78
C GLY A 303 -9.05 5.63 -7.78
N ARG A 304 -8.42 6.13 -8.84
CA ARG A 304 -7.98 7.54 -8.90
C ARG A 304 -8.23 8.10 -10.29
N GLY A 305 -9.12 9.08 -10.38
CA GLY A 305 -9.27 9.92 -11.57
C GLY A 305 -8.14 10.95 -11.71
N GLY A 306 -6.94 10.66 -11.20
CA GLY A 306 -5.73 11.47 -11.29
C GLY A 306 -4.71 10.85 -12.25
N PRO A 307 -3.67 11.62 -12.66
CA PRO A 307 -2.55 11.10 -13.43
C PRO A 307 -1.88 9.93 -12.67
N ALA A 308 -1.31 8.97 -13.43
CA ALA A 308 -0.56 7.87 -12.84
C ALA A 308 0.60 8.41 -11.97
N PRO A 309 0.91 7.76 -10.83
CA PRO A 309 2.06 8.13 -10.02
C PRO A 309 3.34 8.12 -10.85
N LEU A 310 4.25 9.05 -10.54
CA LEU A 310 5.55 9.10 -11.20
C LEU A 310 6.37 7.85 -10.85
N THR A 311 7.14 7.37 -11.81
CA THR A 311 8.12 6.31 -11.58
C THR A 311 9.33 6.85 -10.81
N PHE A 312 10.22 5.96 -10.35
CA PHE A 312 11.45 6.38 -9.67
C PHE A 312 12.30 7.30 -10.56
N VAL A 313 12.46 6.95 -11.84
CA VAL A 313 13.25 7.77 -12.78
C VAL A 313 12.62 9.14 -12.98
N GLU A 314 11.31 9.21 -13.13
CA GLU A 314 10.58 10.47 -13.32
C GLU A 314 10.66 11.35 -12.07
N THR A 315 10.53 10.77 -10.89
CA THR A 315 10.66 11.49 -9.61
C THR A 315 12.07 12.03 -9.42
N ALA A 316 13.09 11.18 -9.59
CA ALA A 316 14.49 11.59 -9.46
C ALA A 316 14.86 12.67 -10.49
N TYR A 317 14.40 12.55 -11.73
CA TYR A 317 14.61 13.56 -12.76
C TYR A 317 14.00 14.92 -12.37
N GLN A 318 12.76 14.93 -11.86
CA GLN A 318 12.11 16.17 -11.44
C GLN A 318 12.82 16.83 -10.26
N GLU A 319 13.24 16.06 -9.26
CA GLU A 319 13.98 16.58 -8.12
C GLU A 319 15.33 17.18 -8.54
N LEU A 320 16.06 16.50 -9.42
CA LEU A 320 17.39 16.92 -9.86
C LEU A 320 17.36 18.12 -10.82
N THR A 321 16.25 18.33 -11.53
CA THR A 321 16.12 19.44 -12.50
C THR A 321 15.37 20.66 -11.96
N LYS A 322 14.40 20.45 -11.05
CA LYS A 322 13.53 21.52 -10.55
C LYS A 322 13.73 21.83 -9.06
N GLY A 323 14.55 21.04 -8.38
CA GLY A 323 14.68 21.02 -6.92
C GLY A 323 13.59 20.19 -6.24
N ALA A 324 13.91 19.68 -5.03
CA ALA A 324 12.90 19.01 -4.21
C ALA A 324 11.77 19.99 -3.86
N ARG A 325 10.53 19.53 -3.82
CA ARG A 325 9.41 20.32 -3.30
C ARG A 325 9.68 20.59 -1.81
N LYS A 326 9.72 21.88 -1.44
CA LYS A 326 9.85 22.31 -0.05
C LYS A 326 8.55 22.13 0.72
#